data_f25d3b025080c686acdea802747ce4ef
#
_entry.id   f25d3b025080c686acdea802747ce4ef
#
_cell.length_a   1.000
_cell.length_b   1.000
_cell.length_c   1.000
_cell.angle_alpha   90.00
_cell.angle_beta   90.00
_cell.angle_gamma   90.00
#
_symmetry.space_group_name_H-M   'P 1'
#
loop_
_entity.id
_entity.type
_entity.pdbx_description
1 polymer ?
#
loop_
_entity_poly.entity_id
_entity_poly.type
_entity_poly.pdbx_seq_one_letter_code
_entity_poly.pdbx_strand_id
1 'polypeptide(L)'
;MRIPMTTKHIYIDWDGPYTLDELEELDDPRIDYGLYQVLMTFRVGGTLVLEDSFAFPAMMLQRIGTEKVTGFPGVPTVFAMLLQMDLSQHDLSSLRYLTNTAASLPPTHIQELRRKFPHVTIFSMYGLTETKRTLYLPPEWLDRKPGSVGVAIPGTEAWIEDDAGHRLESGQTGELVVRGRHVMRGYWEAPEATAARFRPGPIPGERLCYTGDLFRMDADGCFYFVGRKDDIIKSRGEKVAPKEVEHVLHALPGVREAAVVGVPDPILGEAVRAFVVTADPALTERQILAHCRAHLADYMMPRDVVLRRELPRTPSGKVDKKALRGGEAAPADE
;
A
#
# COMPACT_ATOMS: atom_id res chain seq x y z
N MET A 1 -26.74 1.22 10.76
CA MET A 1 -26.03 1.66 11.97
C MET A 1 -25.90 3.17 11.91
N ARG A 2 -26.55 3.94 12.81
CA ARG A 2 -26.38 5.41 12.86
C ARG A 2 -25.07 5.70 13.58
N ILE A 3 -24.10 6.28 12.87
CA ILE A 3 -22.86 6.79 13.48
C ILE A 3 -23.24 8.04 14.28
N PRO A 4 -22.86 8.15 15.56
CA PRO A 4 -23.14 9.35 16.36
C PRO A 4 -22.54 10.59 15.69
N MET A 5 -23.25 11.73 15.73
CA MET A 5 -22.88 13.00 15.08
C MET A 5 -21.61 13.70 15.64
N THR A 6 -20.80 13.02 16.44
CA THR A 6 -19.57 13.55 17.04
C THR A 6 -18.30 12.88 16.53
N THR A 7 -18.32 12.38 15.29
CA THR A 7 -17.13 11.72 14.70
C THR A 7 -16.17 12.77 14.19
N LYS A 8 -14.95 12.81 14.76
CA LYS A 8 -13.84 13.64 14.27
C LYS A 8 -12.81 12.78 13.60
N HIS A 9 -12.35 13.20 12.45
CA HIS A 9 -11.28 12.55 11.68
C HIS A 9 -10.07 13.46 11.62
N ILE A 10 -8.87 12.91 11.68
CA ILE A 10 -7.66 13.60 11.26
C ILE A 10 -7.39 13.25 9.81
N TYR A 11 -7.15 14.26 9.01
CA TYR A 11 -6.56 14.18 7.70
C TYR A 11 -5.17 14.80 7.76
N ILE A 12 -4.18 14.16 7.15
CA ILE A 12 -2.83 14.65 7.03
C ILE A 12 -2.59 14.97 5.57
N ASP A 13 -2.40 16.24 5.28
CA ASP A 13 -1.85 16.69 4.02
C ASP A 13 -0.31 16.70 4.15
N TRP A 14 0.36 16.05 3.21
CA TRP A 14 1.80 15.86 3.29
C TRP A 14 2.61 17.01 2.72
N ASP A 15 1.97 17.92 1.95
CA ASP A 15 2.67 18.96 1.18
C ASP A 15 2.15 20.39 1.35
N GLY A 16 1.31 20.66 2.35
CA GLY A 16 0.77 21.98 2.64
C GLY A 16 -0.45 22.37 1.79
N PRO A 17 -0.96 23.58 1.96
CA PRO A 17 -2.17 24.04 1.28
C PRO A 17 -1.92 24.20 -0.21
N TYR A 18 -2.65 23.45 -1.02
CA TYR A 18 -2.65 23.61 -2.46
C TYR A 18 -3.54 24.78 -2.88
N THR A 19 -3.05 25.60 -3.82
CA THR A 19 -3.87 26.55 -4.55
C THR A 19 -4.72 25.83 -5.60
N LEU A 20 -5.79 26.45 -6.09
CA LEU A 20 -6.62 25.88 -7.16
C LEU A 20 -5.80 25.58 -8.43
N ASP A 21 -4.80 26.40 -8.73
CA ASP A 21 -3.91 26.22 -9.89
C ASP A 21 -3.00 25.00 -9.72
N GLU A 22 -2.53 24.74 -8.49
CA GLU A 22 -1.77 23.52 -8.17
C GLU A 22 -2.65 22.26 -8.19
N LEU A 23 -3.96 22.39 -7.95
CA LEU A 23 -4.92 21.29 -8.12
C LEU A 23 -5.15 20.93 -9.58
N GLU A 24 -4.95 21.84 -10.53
CA GLU A 24 -5.07 21.57 -11.96
C GLU A 24 -3.85 20.84 -12.56
N GLU A 25 -2.67 20.97 -11.92
CA GLU A 25 -1.43 20.26 -12.34
C GLU A 25 -1.31 18.85 -11.73
N LEU A 26 -2.29 18.38 -10.95
CA LEU A 26 -2.15 17.22 -10.12
C LEU A 26 -2.49 15.90 -10.81
N ASP A 27 -1.47 15.32 -11.37
CA ASP A 27 -1.36 13.85 -11.59
C ASP A 27 -0.96 13.11 -10.29
N ASP A 28 -1.30 13.71 -9.11
CA ASP A 28 -0.82 13.25 -7.82
C ASP A 28 -1.79 12.29 -7.12
N PRO A 29 -1.44 11.01 -6.97
CA PRO A 29 -2.28 10.02 -6.30
C PRO A 29 -2.54 10.28 -4.81
N ARG A 30 -1.86 11.26 -4.19
CA ARG A 30 -2.04 11.64 -2.79
C ARG A 30 -3.40 12.30 -2.53
N ILE A 31 -3.93 13.04 -3.50
CA ILE A 31 -5.17 13.82 -3.38
C ILE A 31 -6.38 12.93 -3.26
N ASP A 32 -6.39 11.81 -3.95
CA ASP A 32 -7.55 10.96 -4.02
C ASP A 32 -7.99 10.42 -2.64
N TYR A 33 -7.05 9.88 -1.86
CA TYR A 33 -7.37 9.36 -0.54
C TYR A 33 -7.78 10.48 0.43
N GLY A 34 -7.10 11.60 0.38
CA GLY A 34 -7.38 12.77 1.21
C GLY A 34 -8.70 13.42 0.91
N LEU A 35 -8.98 13.70 -0.34
CA LEU A 35 -10.25 14.27 -0.78
C LEU A 35 -11.44 13.41 -0.32
N TYR A 36 -11.30 12.09 -0.36
CA TYR A 36 -12.35 11.20 0.13
C TYR A 36 -12.56 11.28 1.64
N GLN A 37 -11.51 11.50 2.44
CA GLN A 37 -11.69 11.71 3.87
C GLN A 37 -12.53 12.96 4.12
N VAL A 38 -12.28 14.05 3.38
CA VAL A 38 -13.07 15.28 3.45
C VAL A 38 -14.55 15.00 3.12
N LEU A 39 -14.79 14.46 1.93
CA LEU A 39 -16.16 14.20 1.43
C LEU A 39 -16.94 13.25 2.33
N MET A 40 -16.32 12.16 2.79
CA MET A 40 -16.98 11.18 3.63
C MET A 40 -17.24 11.71 5.05
N THR A 41 -16.31 12.50 5.59
CA THR A 41 -16.50 13.14 6.91
C THR A 41 -17.70 14.08 6.88
N PHE A 42 -17.81 14.93 5.86
CA PHE A 42 -18.94 15.86 5.74
C PHE A 42 -20.25 15.15 5.43
N ARG A 43 -20.22 14.08 4.62
CA ARG A 43 -21.41 13.28 4.32
C ARG A 43 -22.09 12.72 5.58
N VAL A 44 -21.31 12.38 6.61
CA VAL A 44 -21.83 11.84 7.88
C VAL A 44 -22.02 12.92 8.95
N GLY A 45 -21.82 14.21 8.62
CA GLY A 45 -21.92 15.33 9.55
C GLY A 45 -20.77 15.34 10.57
N GLY A 46 -19.64 14.76 10.21
CA GLY A 46 -18.45 14.70 11.07
C GLY A 46 -17.64 16.00 11.05
N THR A 47 -16.68 16.11 11.97
CA THR A 47 -15.68 17.17 12.01
C THR A 47 -14.36 16.64 11.44
N LEU A 48 -13.74 17.38 10.52
CA LEU A 48 -12.43 17.10 9.98
C LEU A 48 -11.39 17.95 10.73
N VAL A 49 -10.33 17.30 11.21
CA VAL A 49 -9.14 17.97 11.75
C VAL A 49 -8.03 17.82 10.71
N LEU A 50 -7.58 18.94 10.17
CA LEU A 50 -6.52 18.98 9.16
C LEU A 50 -5.18 19.24 9.84
N GLU A 51 -4.17 18.55 9.37
CA GLU A 51 -2.77 18.71 9.75
C GLU A 51 -1.90 18.77 8.50
N ASP A 52 -0.92 19.65 8.49
CA ASP A 52 -0.08 19.91 7.32
C ASP A 52 0.87 18.77 6.99
N SER A 53 1.31 18.01 8.00
CA SER A 53 2.32 16.97 7.79
C SER A 53 2.39 15.97 8.94
N PHE A 54 2.83 14.74 8.62
CA PHE A 54 3.22 13.73 9.62
C PHE A 54 4.72 13.85 10.01
N ALA A 55 5.43 14.86 9.56
CA ALA A 55 6.84 15.04 9.88
C ALA A 55 7.12 15.12 11.41
N PHE A 56 6.12 15.55 12.18
CA PHE A 56 6.19 15.66 13.64
C PHE A 56 5.13 14.78 14.31
N PRO A 57 5.31 13.44 14.36
CA PRO A 57 4.30 12.50 14.84
C PRO A 57 3.80 12.78 16.26
N ALA A 58 4.66 13.29 17.16
CA ALA A 58 4.28 13.62 18.53
C ALA A 58 3.25 14.75 18.58
N MET A 59 3.36 15.76 17.73
CA MET A 59 2.38 16.85 17.66
C MET A 59 1.03 16.32 17.18
N MET A 60 1.03 15.42 16.22
CA MET A 60 -0.20 14.81 15.75
C MET A 60 -0.86 13.91 16.80
N LEU A 61 -0.08 13.13 17.54
CA LEU A 61 -0.62 12.35 18.67
C LEU A 61 -1.25 13.26 19.74
N GLN A 62 -0.61 14.40 20.03
CA GLN A 62 -1.19 15.40 20.92
C GLN A 62 -2.51 15.94 20.35
N ARG A 63 -2.57 16.22 19.06
CA ARG A 63 -3.78 16.70 18.39
C ARG A 63 -4.92 15.68 18.44
N ILE A 64 -4.61 14.39 18.24
CA ILE A 64 -5.59 13.31 18.43
C ILE A 64 -6.25 13.40 19.80
N GLY A 65 -5.45 13.59 20.85
CA GLY A 65 -5.94 13.69 22.23
C GLY A 65 -6.75 14.96 22.50
N THR A 66 -6.25 16.12 22.07
CA THR A 66 -6.90 17.42 22.34
C THR A 66 -8.20 17.58 21.58
N GLU A 67 -8.25 17.15 20.33
CA GLU A 67 -9.44 17.23 19.47
C GLU A 67 -10.38 16.03 19.63
N LYS A 68 -10.01 15.04 20.46
CA LYS A 68 -10.79 13.82 20.68
C LYS A 68 -11.13 13.12 19.36
N VAL A 69 -10.11 12.90 18.53
CA VAL A 69 -10.25 12.26 17.23
C VAL A 69 -10.69 10.82 17.37
N THR A 70 -11.65 10.41 16.54
CA THR A 70 -12.24 9.07 16.60
C THR A 70 -11.79 8.16 15.47
N GLY A 71 -11.37 8.71 14.35
CA GLY A 71 -10.91 7.97 13.17
C GLY A 71 -9.58 8.52 12.67
N PHE A 72 -8.62 7.64 12.43
CA PHE A 72 -7.31 8.01 11.96
C PHE A 72 -6.95 7.22 10.68
N PRO A 73 -6.97 7.89 9.51
CA PRO A 73 -6.50 7.32 8.26
C PRO A 73 -4.97 7.41 8.19
N GLY A 74 -4.33 6.36 7.69
CA GLY A 74 -2.88 6.35 7.54
C GLY A 74 -2.42 5.43 6.42
N VAL A 75 -1.13 5.55 6.12
CA VAL A 75 -0.39 4.65 5.24
C VAL A 75 0.59 3.82 6.05
N PRO A 76 1.13 2.70 5.54
CA PRO A 76 2.00 1.82 6.32
C PRO A 76 3.18 2.51 6.98
N THR A 77 3.77 3.52 6.33
CA THR A 77 4.89 4.30 6.89
C THR A 77 4.51 5.04 8.16
N VAL A 78 3.31 5.65 8.17
CA VAL A 78 2.77 6.35 9.35
C VAL A 78 2.61 5.38 10.51
N PHE A 79 2.02 4.22 10.25
CA PHE A 79 1.84 3.20 11.28
C PHE A 79 3.17 2.63 11.78
N ALA A 80 4.15 2.42 10.88
CA ALA A 80 5.49 2.00 11.29
C ALA A 80 6.17 3.01 12.23
N MET A 81 6.02 4.31 11.98
CA MET A 81 6.52 5.37 12.86
C MET A 81 5.81 5.34 14.23
N LEU A 82 4.47 5.25 14.23
CA LEU A 82 3.69 5.17 15.48
C LEU A 82 4.07 3.97 16.33
N LEU A 83 4.37 2.84 15.70
CA LEU A 83 4.78 1.63 16.42
C LEU A 83 6.12 1.78 17.15
N GLN A 84 7.00 2.67 16.68
CA GLN A 84 8.30 2.94 17.30
C GLN A 84 8.22 3.99 18.43
N MET A 85 7.08 4.67 18.60
CA MET A 85 6.92 5.72 19.60
C MET A 85 6.43 5.19 20.95
N ASP A 86 6.78 5.91 22.00
CA ASP A 86 6.10 5.78 23.29
C ASP A 86 4.77 6.51 23.24
N LEU A 87 3.68 5.75 23.16
CA LEU A 87 2.32 6.28 23.09
C LEU A 87 1.71 6.57 24.45
N SER A 88 2.36 6.19 25.54
CA SER A 88 1.83 6.31 26.91
C SER A 88 1.62 7.77 27.37
N GLN A 89 2.33 8.70 26.74
CA GLN A 89 2.26 10.13 27.03
C GLN A 89 1.09 10.84 26.32
N HIS A 90 0.30 10.13 25.52
CA HIS A 90 -0.76 10.69 24.70
C HIS A 90 -2.13 10.08 25.04
N ASP A 91 -3.15 10.92 25.17
CA ASP A 91 -4.53 10.44 25.34
C ASP A 91 -5.13 10.04 23.97
N LEU A 92 -5.05 8.75 23.67
CA LEU A 92 -5.58 8.18 22.43
C LEU A 92 -6.89 7.40 22.65
N SER A 93 -7.51 7.57 23.80
CA SER A 93 -8.74 6.85 24.22
C SER A 93 -9.94 7.15 23.33
N SER A 94 -9.96 8.29 22.66
CA SER A 94 -11.02 8.67 21.73
C SER A 94 -10.99 7.92 20.39
N LEU A 95 -9.84 7.34 20.00
CA LEU A 95 -9.71 6.59 18.75
C LEU A 95 -10.63 5.37 18.78
N ARG A 96 -11.38 5.16 17.73
CA ARG A 96 -12.27 4.01 17.51
C ARG A 96 -11.84 3.15 16.33
N TYR A 97 -11.22 3.75 15.32
CA TYR A 97 -10.75 3.02 14.16
C TYR A 97 -9.53 3.66 13.50
N LEU A 98 -8.72 2.80 12.90
CA LEU A 98 -7.62 3.14 12.00
C LEU A 98 -7.96 2.60 10.61
N THR A 99 -7.63 3.35 9.57
CA THR A 99 -7.80 2.87 8.19
C THR A 99 -6.46 2.91 7.47
N ASN A 100 -6.10 1.80 6.83
CA ASN A 100 -4.90 1.68 6.02
C ASN A 100 -5.23 1.57 4.55
N THR A 101 -4.49 2.30 3.72
CA THR A 101 -4.57 2.23 2.27
C THR A 101 -3.21 2.55 1.62
N ALA A 102 -3.19 2.69 0.31
CA ALA A 102 -2.04 3.01 -0.54
C ALA A 102 -1.00 1.90 -0.68
N ALA A 103 -0.78 1.08 0.35
CA ALA A 103 0.06 -0.11 0.30
C ALA A 103 -0.43 -1.14 1.33
N SER A 104 -0.05 -2.41 1.14
CA SER A 104 -0.37 -3.47 2.10
C SER A 104 0.32 -3.21 3.43
N LEU A 105 -0.45 -3.23 4.51
CA LEU A 105 0.08 -3.17 5.88
C LEU A 105 0.61 -4.55 6.27
N PRO A 106 1.88 -4.67 6.69
CA PRO A 106 2.44 -5.96 7.11
C PRO A 106 1.62 -6.61 8.23
N PRO A 107 1.39 -7.93 8.20
CA PRO A 107 0.65 -8.62 9.27
C PRO A 107 1.24 -8.39 10.67
N THR A 108 2.56 -8.30 10.78
CA THR A 108 3.26 -7.96 12.04
C THR A 108 2.85 -6.60 12.57
N HIS A 109 2.76 -5.59 11.71
CA HIS A 109 2.31 -4.24 12.10
C HIS A 109 0.83 -4.25 12.53
N ILE A 110 -0.03 -5.02 11.86
CA ILE A 110 -1.44 -5.17 12.27
C ILE A 110 -1.52 -5.75 13.69
N GLN A 111 -0.75 -6.80 13.98
CA GLN A 111 -0.71 -7.42 15.31
C GLN A 111 -0.21 -6.46 16.38
N GLU A 112 0.85 -5.70 16.10
CA GLU A 112 1.39 -4.71 17.03
C GLU A 112 0.44 -3.53 17.25
N LEU A 113 -0.21 -3.03 16.20
CA LEU A 113 -1.23 -1.99 16.32
C LEU A 113 -2.41 -2.45 17.20
N ARG A 114 -2.88 -3.68 17.01
CA ARG A 114 -3.94 -4.26 17.85
C ARG A 114 -3.51 -4.39 19.32
N ARG A 115 -2.25 -4.73 19.57
CA ARG A 115 -1.69 -4.80 20.92
C ARG A 115 -1.61 -3.42 21.57
N LYS A 116 -1.17 -2.39 20.81
CA LYS A 116 -1.07 -0.99 21.29
C LYS A 116 -2.45 -0.30 21.42
N PHE A 117 -3.39 -0.67 20.57
CA PHE A 117 -4.74 -0.09 20.49
C PHE A 117 -5.83 -1.17 20.56
N PRO A 118 -5.98 -1.88 21.70
CA PRO A 118 -6.89 -3.03 21.81
C PRO A 118 -8.37 -2.69 21.64
N HIS A 119 -8.73 -1.40 21.81
CA HIS A 119 -10.10 -0.88 21.66
C HIS A 119 -10.40 -0.33 20.27
N VAL A 120 -9.41 -0.33 19.36
CA VAL A 120 -9.50 0.30 18.04
C VAL A 120 -9.72 -0.75 16.94
N THR A 121 -10.69 -0.50 16.08
CA THR A 121 -10.94 -1.33 14.90
C THR A 121 -9.97 -0.94 13.77
N ILE A 122 -9.27 -1.91 13.18
CA ILE A 122 -8.36 -1.67 12.05
C ILE A 122 -9.06 -2.11 10.76
N PHE A 123 -9.08 -1.21 9.78
CA PHE A 123 -9.56 -1.49 8.43
C PHE A 123 -8.38 -1.54 7.46
N SER A 124 -8.06 -2.74 6.97
CA SER A 124 -7.12 -2.93 5.86
C SER A 124 -7.89 -2.86 4.56
N MET A 125 -7.47 -1.97 3.66
CA MET A 125 -8.18 -1.69 2.42
C MET A 125 -7.22 -1.65 1.24
N TYR A 126 -7.77 -1.93 0.05
CA TYR A 126 -7.12 -1.71 -1.23
C TYR A 126 -7.99 -0.83 -2.11
N GLY A 127 -7.34 0.05 -2.83
CA GLY A 127 -7.92 0.90 -3.85
C GLY A 127 -6.84 1.60 -4.65
N LEU A 128 -7.24 2.23 -5.71
CA LEU A 128 -6.40 3.02 -6.61
C LEU A 128 -7.24 4.22 -7.07
N THR A 129 -6.60 5.23 -7.64
CA THR A 129 -7.26 6.46 -8.08
C THR A 129 -8.44 6.15 -9.00
N GLU A 130 -8.31 5.18 -9.88
CA GLU A 130 -9.27 4.76 -10.89
C GLU A 130 -10.54 4.12 -10.32
N THR A 131 -10.49 3.58 -9.10
CA THR A 131 -11.62 2.86 -8.47
C THR A 131 -11.86 3.25 -7.02
N LYS A 132 -11.10 4.22 -6.50
CA LYS A 132 -11.19 4.69 -5.12
C LYS A 132 -10.92 3.55 -4.11
N ARG A 133 -11.93 3.13 -3.35
CA ARG A 133 -11.88 1.95 -2.50
C ARG A 133 -12.52 0.79 -3.23
N THR A 134 -11.79 -0.29 -3.39
CA THR A 134 -12.22 -1.45 -4.17
C THR A 134 -12.45 -2.66 -3.27
N LEU A 135 -11.48 -2.94 -2.40
CA LEU A 135 -11.52 -4.09 -1.49
C LEU A 135 -11.33 -3.62 -0.05
N TYR A 136 -11.91 -4.36 0.88
CA TYR A 136 -11.67 -4.19 2.30
C TYR A 136 -11.65 -5.55 3.00
N LEU A 137 -10.80 -5.70 4.00
CA LEU A 137 -10.80 -6.88 4.86
C LEU A 137 -11.74 -6.61 6.03
N PRO A 138 -12.81 -7.41 6.22
CA PRO A 138 -13.62 -7.33 7.42
C PRO A 138 -12.72 -7.41 8.67
N PRO A 139 -12.85 -6.49 9.64
CA PRO A 139 -11.94 -6.44 10.79
C PRO A 139 -11.86 -7.75 11.59
N GLU A 140 -12.95 -8.50 11.64
CA GLU A 140 -13.04 -9.81 12.26
C GLU A 140 -12.27 -10.92 11.54
N TRP A 141 -11.81 -10.64 10.30
CA TRP A 141 -11.02 -11.58 9.50
C TRP A 141 -9.52 -11.31 9.54
N LEU A 142 -9.07 -10.24 10.20
CA LEU A 142 -7.65 -9.87 10.26
C LEU A 142 -6.74 -11.00 10.72
N ASP A 143 -7.17 -11.79 11.73
CA ASP A 143 -6.40 -12.94 12.23
C ASP A 143 -6.56 -14.20 11.36
N ARG A 144 -7.72 -14.35 10.72
CA ARG A 144 -8.05 -15.54 9.91
C ARG A 144 -7.48 -15.45 8.50
N LYS A 145 -7.28 -14.25 7.99
CA LYS A 145 -6.84 -13.95 6.62
C LYS A 145 -5.64 -12.98 6.61
N PRO A 146 -4.53 -13.33 7.30
CA PRO A 146 -3.36 -12.45 7.37
C PRO A 146 -2.82 -12.13 5.97
N GLY A 147 -2.50 -10.86 5.72
CA GLY A 147 -2.00 -10.37 4.43
C GLY A 147 -3.06 -10.20 3.34
N SER A 148 -4.31 -10.59 3.57
CA SER A 148 -5.40 -10.29 2.65
C SER A 148 -5.79 -8.81 2.71
N VAL A 149 -6.24 -8.27 1.58
CA VAL A 149 -6.93 -6.98 1.49
C VAL A 149 -8.45 -7.14 1.42
N GLY A 150 -8.93 -8.37 1.62
CA GLY A 150 -10.32 -8.73 1.79
C GLY A 150 -11.10 -8.95 0.52
N VAL A 151 -12.35 -8.53 0.55
CA VAL A 151 -13.37 -8.75 -0.48
C VAL A 151 -13.81 -7.44 -1.10
N ALA A 152 -14.50 -7.51 -2.24
CA ALA A 152 -15.06 -6.33 -2.90
C ALA A 152 -16.05 -5.59 -1.99
N ILE A 153 -15.99 -4.26 -2.00
CA ILE A 153 -16.98 -3.42 -1.31
C ILE A 153 -18.37 -3.60 -1.94
N PRO A 154 -19.46 -3.34 -1.19
CA PRO A 154 -20.81 -3.45 -1.72
C PRO A 154 -21.02 -2.66 -3.02
N GLY A 155 -21.62 -3.28 -4.03
CA GLY A 155 -21.85 -2.68 -5.34
C GLY A 155 -20.64 -2.72 -6.30
N THR A 156 -19.60 -3.46 -5.93
CA THR A 156 -18.40 -3.71 -6.73
C THR A 156 -18.31 -5.19 -7.05
N GLU A 157 -17.96 -5.50 -8.30
CA GLU A 157 -17.50 -6.80 -8.71
C GLU A 157 -15.97 -6.74 -8.90
N ALA A 158 -15.27 -7.73 -8.38
CA ALA A 158 -13.84 -7.88 -8.54
C ALA A 158 -13.51 -9.34 -8.87
N TRP A 159 -12.60 -9.56 -9.81
CA TRP A 159 -12.12 -10.89 -10.20
C TRP A 159 -10.71 -10.78 -10.75
N ILE A 160 -10.06 -11.91 -10.98
CA ILE A 160 -8.74 -11.97 -11.58
C ILE A 160 -8.80 -12.58 -12.98
N GLU A 161 -7.96 -12.05 -13.89
CA GLU A 161 -7.84 -12.54 -15.28
C GLU A 161 -6.38 -12.86 -15.63
N ASP A 162 -6.21 -13.81 -16.54
CA ASP A 162 -4.93 -14.06 -17.20
C ASP A 162 -4.63 -13.02 -18.30
N ASP A 163 -3.46 -13.13 -18.93
CA ASP A 163 -3.07 -12.23 -20.03
C ASP A 163 -3.94 -12.39 -21.29
N ALA A 164 -4.70 -13.50 -21.42
CA ALA A 164 -5.64 -13.75 -22.50
C ALA A 164 -7.06 -13.22 -22.20
N GLY A 165 -7.31 -12.73 -21.00
CA GLY A 165 -8.60 -12.19 -20.56
C GLY A 165 -9.57 -13.25 -20.05
N HIS A 166 -9.10 -14.46 -19.70
CA HIS A 166 -9.92 -15.49 -19.07
C HIS A 166 -9.96 -15.26 -17.55
N ARG A 167 -11.16 -15.34 -16.98
CA ARG A 167 -11.31 -15.31 -15.52
C ARG A 167 -10.64 -16.53 -14.90
N LEU A 168 -9.88 -16.29 -13.85
CA LEU A 168 -9.13 -17.33 -13.14
C LEU A 168 -9.90 -17.81 -11.91
N GLU A 169 -9.64 -19.05 -11.54
CA GLU A 169 -10.20 -19.68 -10.35
C GLU A 169 -9.39 -19.35 -9.09
N SER A 170 -9.93 -19.74 -7.94
CA SER A 170 -9.27 -19.56 -6.65
C SER A 170 -7.92 -20.30 -6.62
N GLY A 171 -6.91 -19.66 -5.99
CA GLY A 171 -5.54 -20.16 -5.92
C GLY A 171 -4.62 -19.71 -7.06
N GLN A 172 -5.18 -19.28 -8.19
CA GLN A 172 -4.41 -18.75 -9.32
C GLN A 172 -4.06 -17.27 -9.13
N THR A 173 -3.04 -16.81 -9.86
CA THR A 173 -2.59 -15.41 -9.86
C THR A 173 -2.86 -14.76 -11.20
N GLY A 174 -3.49 -13.60 -11.19
CA GLY A 174 -3.80 -12.83 -12.38
C GLY A 174 -4.01 -11.35 -12.10
N GLU A 175 -4.30 -10.58 -13.15
CA GLU A 175 -4.59 -9.17 -13.03
C GLU A 175 -5.97 -8.94 -12.41
N LEU A 176 -6.05 -8.08 -11.39
CA LEU A 176 -7.33 -7.69 -10.81
C LEU A 176 -8.10 -6.82 -11.79
N VAL A 177 -9.34 -7.22 -12.07
CA VAL A 177 -10.30 -6.46 -12.87
C VAL A 177 -11.44 -6.02 -11.96
N VAL A 178 -11.84 -4.77 -12.09
CA VAL A 178 -12.86 -4.14 -11.25
C VAL A 178 -13.98 -3.58 -12.10
N ARG A 179 -15.20 -3.87 -11.66
CA ARG A 179 -16.45 -3.36 -12.21
C ARG A 179 -17.29 -2.72 -11.12
N GLY A 180 -17.84 -1.53 -11.37
CA GLY A 180 -18.73 -0.85 -10.43
C GLY A 180 -18.93 0.61 -10.79
N ARG A 181 -19.91 1.23 -10.12
CA ARG A 181 -20.28 2.64 -10.40
C ARG A 181 -19.19 3.64 -9.99
N HIS A 182 -18.23 3.23 -9.18
CA HIS A 182 -17.11 4.03 -8.71
C HIS A 182 -15.90 3.98 -9.65
N VAL A 183 -15.93 3.11 -10.68
CA VAL A 183 -14.90 3.10 -11.73
C VAL A 183 -14.96 4.42 -12.49
N MET A 184 -13.83 5.13 -12.54
CA MET A 184 -13.77 6.43 -13.20
C MET A 184 -13.94 6.33 -14.72
N ARG A 185 -14.31 7.43 -15.35
CA ARG A 185 -14.59 7.47 -16.80
C ARG A 185 -13.34 7.42 -17.65
N GLY A 186 -12.18 7.78 -17.12
CA GLY A 186 -10.91 7.83 -17.82
C GLY A 186 -10.06 9.00 -17.32
N TYR A 187 -8.88 9.11 -17.87
CA TYR A 187 -7.95 10.20 -17.60
C TYR A 187 -8.29 11.42 -18.46
N TRP A 188 -8.18 12.60 -17.88
CA TRP A 188 -8.45 13.85 -18.55
C TRP A 188 -7.48 14.04 -19.73
N GLU A 189 -8.01 14.35 -20.90
CA GLU A 189 -7.25 14.58 -22.15
C GLU A 189 -6.21 13.50 -22.51
N ALA A 190 -6.32 12.28 -21.95
CA ALA A 190 -5.40 11.19 -22.17
C ALA A 190 -6.13 9.91 -22.67
N PRO A 191 -6.64 9.92 -23.92
CA PRO A 191 -7.43 8.81 -24.44
C PRO A 191 -6.66 7.50 -24.57
N GLU A 192 -5.38 7.54 -24.90
CA GLU A 192 -4.53 6.35 -25.02
C GLU A 192 -4.30 5.68 -23.64
N ALA A 193 -3.96 6.47 -22.62
CA ALA A 193 -3.83 5.98 -21.24
C ALA A 193 -5.17 5.42 -20.75
N THR A 194 -6.27 6.10 -21.09
CA THR A 194 -7.62 5.64 -20.76
C THR A 194 -7.92 4.29 -21.41
N ALA A 195 -7.64 4.12 -22.71
CA ALA A 195 -7.87 2.86 -23.41
C ALA A 195 -6.99 1.72 -22.90
N ALA A 196 -5.78 2.01 -22.46
CA ALA A 196 -4.88 1.02 -21.86
C ALA A 196 -5.37 0.49 -20.51
N ARG A 197 -6.06 1.35 -19.73
CA ARG A 197 -6.50 1.04 -18.36
C ARG A 197 -7.95 0.57 -18.28
N PHE A 198 -8.80 1.06 -19.18
CA PHE A 198 -10.23 0.79 -19.13
C PHE A 198 -10.71 0.11 -20.41
N ARG A 199 -11.50 -0.95 -20.22
CA ARG A 199 -12.17 -1.65 -21.34
C ARG A 199 -13.68 -1.48 -21.23
N PRO A 200 -14.44 -1.56 -22.35
CA PRO A 200 -15.89 -1.56 -22.30
C PRO A 200 -16.42 -2.68 -21.42
N GLY A 201 -17.39 -2.37 -20.57
CA GLY A 201 -18.15 -3.36 -19.82
C GLY A 201 -19.35 -3.91 -20.62
N PRO A 202 -20.08 -4.89 -20.06
CA PRO A 202 -21.23 -5.50 -20.70
C PRO A 202 -22.43 -4.54 -20.84
N ILE A 203 -22.48 -3.47 -20.06
CA ILE A 203 -23.55 -2.46 -20.13
C ILE A 203 -23.07 -1.26 -20.94
N PRO A 204 -23.87 -0.70 -21.87
CA PRO A 204 -23.49 0.49 -22.63
C PRO A 204 -23.03 1.63 -21.73
N GLY A 205 -21.84 2.18 -21.99
CA GLY A 205 -21.22 3.26 -21.20
C GLY A 205 -20.50 2.81 -19.93
N GLU A 206 -20.60 1.54 -19.58
CA GLU A 206 -19.84 0.96 -18.46
C GLU A 206 -18.37 0.72 -18.84
N ARG A 207 -17.51 0.84 -17.84
CA ARG A 207 -16.07 0.55 -17.98
C ARG A 207 -15.62 -0.45 -16.93
N LEU A 208 -14.79 -1.38 -17.36
CA LEU A 208 -14.02 -2.27 -16.50
C LEU A 208 -12.64 -1.65 -16.29
N CYS A 209 -12.17 -1.58 -15.06
CA CYS A 209 -10.83 -1.13 -14.76
C CYS A 209 -9.88 -2.33 -14.65
N TYR A 210 -8.87 -2.36 -15.51
CA TYR A 210 -7.74 -3.28 -15.45
C TYR A 210 -6.65 -2.63 -14.61
N THR A 211 -6.48 -3.09 -13.37
CA THR A 211 -5.73 -2.36 -12.34
C THR A 211 -4.22 -2.33 -12.56
N GLY A 212 -3.68 -3.23 -13.39
CA GLY A 212 -2.24 -3.45 -13.53
C GLY A 212 -1.63 -4.08 -12.27
N ASP A 213 -2.45 -4.51 -11.33
CA ASP A 213 -2.03 -5.16 -10.09
C ASP A 213 -2.36 -6.65 -10.16
N LEU A 214 -1.39 -7.49 -9.81
CA LEU A 214 -1.57 -8.93 -9.74
C LEU A 214 -2.08 -9.32 -8.36
N PHE A 215 -3.08 -10.19 -8.37
CA PHE A 215 -3.72 -10.71 -7.18
C PHE A 215 -3.87 -12.22 -7.27
N ARG A 216 -3.92 -12.84 -6.11
CA ARG A 216 -4.42 -14.19 -5.91
C ARG A 216 -5.72 -14.11 -5.10
N MET A 217 -6.71 -14.90 -5.46
CA MET A 217 -7.97 -15.02 -4.70
C MET A 217 -8.02 -16.38 -4.03
N ASP A 218 -8.43 -16.47 -2.78
CA ASP A 218 -8.65 -17.75 -2.10
C ASP A 218 -10.09 -18.28 -2.29
N ALA A 219 -10.35 -19.46 -1.75
CA ALA A 219 -11.65 -20.13 -1.88
C ALA A 219 -12.80 -19.39 -1.18
N ASP A 220 -12.50 -18.50 -0.23
CA ASP A 220 -13.49 -17.66 0.45
C ASP A 220 -13.71 -16.33 -0.27
N GLY A 221 -13.09 -16.13 -1.46
CA GLY A 221 -13.18 -14.90 -2.25
C GLY A 221 -12.34 -13.75 -1.73
N CYS A 222 -11.40 -14.01 -0.82
CA CYS A 222 -10.47 -12.99 -0.32
C CYS A 222 -9.30 -12.78 -1.27
N PHE A 223 -8.99 -11.53 -1.53
CA PHE A 223 -7.90 -11.12 -2.42
C PHE A 223 -6.60 -10.84 -1.66
N TYR A 224 -5.48 -11.28 -2.25
CA TYR A 224 -4.12 -11.08 -1.76
C TYR A 224 -3.31 -10.40 -2.85
N PHE A 225 -2.76 -9.24 -2.53
CA PHE A 225 -1.91 -8.48 -3.45
C PHE A 225 -0.57 -9.20 -3.65
N VAL A 226 -0.23 -9.50 -4.89
CA VAL A 226 1.03 -10.17 -5.27
C VAL A 226 2.08 -9.14 -5.70
N GLY A 227 1.70 -8.18 -6.53
CA GLY A 227 2.61 -7.15 -7.02
C GLY A 227 2.02 -6.33 -8.16
N ARG A 228 2.78 -5.33 -8.61
CA ARG A 228 2.47 -4.61 -9.86
C ARG A 228 2.86 -5.46 -11.05
N LYS A 229 2.02 -5.50 -12.08
CA LYS A 229 2.31 -6.21 -13.34
C LYS A 229 3.63 -5.72 -13.97
N ASP A 230 3.88 -4.40 -13.89
CA ASP A 230 5.07 -3.74 -14.42
C ASP A 230 6.32 -3.91 -13.54
N ASP A 231 6.14 -4.36 -12.29
CA ASP A 231 7.23 -4.57 -11.34
C ASP A 231 7.71 -6.03 -11.29
N ILE A 232 6.99 -6.95 -11.92
CA ILE A 232 7.36 -8.37 -11.95
C ILE A 232 8.72 -8.53 -12.62
N ILE A 233 9.64 -9.14 -11.89
CA ILE A 233 11.00 -9.41 -12.33
C ILE A 233 10.98 -10.71 -13.13
N LYS A 234 11.52 -10.70 -14.35
CA LYS A 234 11.64 -11.89 -15.19
C LYS A 234 13.03 -12.48 -15.05
N SER A 235 13.24 -13.32 -14.05
CA SER A 235 14.52 -13.92 -13.74
C SER A 235 14.54 -15.40 -14.08
N ARG A 236 15.50 -15.86 -14.85
CA ARG A 236 15.67 -17.28 -15.26
C ARG A 236 14.43 -17.88 -15.95
N GLY A 237 13.66 -17.06 -16.64
CA GLY A 237 12.40 -17.47 -17.27
C GLY A 237 11.20 -17.53 -16.32
N GLU A 238 11.41 -17.33 -15.03
CA GLU A 238 10.37 -17.30 -14.00
C GLU A 238 9.91 -15.87 -13.67
N LYS A 239 8.65 -15.74 -13.22
CA LYS A 239 8.09 -14.46 -12.75
C LYS A 239 8.30 -14.35 -11.24
N VAL A 240 9.11 -13.38 -10.82
CA VAL A 240 9.36 -13.08 -9.41
C VAL A 240 8.59 -11.83 -9.01
N ALA A 241 7.72 -11.96 -8.03
CA ALA A 241 7.04 -10.83 -7.43
C ALA A 241 7.95 -10.16 -6.38
N PRO A 242 8.36 -8.90 -6.56
CA PRO A 242 9.20 -8.20 -5.59
C PRO A 242 8.67 -8.25 -4.15
N LYS A 243 7.35 -8.21 -4.00
CA LYS A 243 6.68 -8.23 -2.69
C LYS A 243 6.92 -9.52 -1.91
N GLU A 244 7.04 -10.65 -2.56
CA GLU A 244 7.31 -11.94 -1.90
C GLU A 244 8.72 -11.92 -1.29
N VAL A 245 9.68 -11.39 -2.03
CA VAL A 245 11.07 -11.25 -1.55
C VAL A 245 11.14 -10.18 -0.44
N GLU A 246 10.48 -9.03 -0.62
CA GLU A 246 10.37 -7.98 0.39
C GLU A 246 9.74 -8.51 1.69
N HIS A 247 8.73 -9.37 1.60
CA HIS A 247 8.09 -9.96 2.77
C HIS A 247 9.07 -10.83 3.59
N VAL A 248 9.86 -11.65 2.91
CA VAL A 248 10.91 -12.46 3.56
C VAL A 248 11.97 -11.57 4.20
N LEU A 249 12.40 -10.50 3.52
CA LEU A 249 13.34 -9.54 4.07
C LEU A 249 12.82 -8.86 5.33
N HIS A 250 11.55 -8.43 5.33
CA HIS A 250 10.92 -7.81 6.51
C HIS A 250 10.73 -8.77 7.70
N ALA A 251 10.71 -10.07 7.47
CA ALA A 251 10.64 -11.07 8.54
C ALA A 251 11.98 -11.22 9.28
N LEU A 252 13.09 -10.74 8.72
CA LEU A 252 14.41 -10.78 9.37
C LEU A 252 14.51 -9.67 10.43
N PRO A 253 14.74 -10.01 11.72
CA PRO A 253 14.97 -9.01 12.76
C PRO A 253 16.09 -8.05 12.40
N GLY A 254 15.90 -6.75 12.63
CA GLY A 254 16.84 -5.69 12.28
C GLY A 254 16.61 -5.05 10.92
N VAL A 255 15.81 -5.66 10.02
CA VAL A 255 15.39 -5.01 8.78
C VAL A 255 14.26 -4.03 9.07
N ARG A 256 14.48 -2.76 8.75
CA ARG A 256 13.51 -1.67 8.92
C ARG A 256 12.70 -1.42 7.65
N GLU A 257 13.40 -1.37 6.51
CA GLU A 257 12.78 -1.21 5.20
C GLU A 257 13.47 -2.12 4.18
N ALA A 258 12.72 -2.59 3.20
CA ALA A 258 13.24 -3.35 2.08
C ALA A 258 12.51 -2.99 0.80
N ALA A 259 13.26 -2.90 -0.30
CA ALA A 259 12.72 -2.76 -1.64
C ALA A 259 13.47 -3.67 -2.60
N VAL A 260 12.72 -4.34 -3.48
CA VAL A 260 13.27 -5.30 -4.42
C VAL A 260 12.93 -4.86 -5.85
N VAL A 261 13.92 -4.90 -6.72
CA VAL A 261 13.78 -4.54 -8.13
C VAL A 261 14.50 -5.54 -9.03
N GLY A 262 14.05 -5.65 -10.28
CA GLY A 262 14.79 -6.31 -11.35
C GLY A 262 15.84 -5.36 -11.92
N VAL A 263 17.04 -5.85 -12.10
CA VAL A 263 18.10 -5.15 -12.84
C VAL A 263 18.53 -6.00 -14.03
N PRO A 264 18.83 -5.40 -15.19
CA PRO A 264 19.25 -6.15 -16.37
C PRO A 264 20.42 -7.09 -16.05
N ASP A 265 20.33 -8.32 -16.55
CA ASP A 265 21.36 -9.34 -16.42
C ASP A 265 21.50 -10.10 -17.74
N PRO A 266 22.73 -10.24 -18.29
CA PRO A 266 22.93 -10.83 -19.61
C PRO A 266 22.62 -12.34 -19.68
N ILE A 267 22.57 -13.03 -18.53
CA ILE A 267 22.32 -14.48 -18.45
C ILE A 267 20.90 -14.76 -17.97
N LEU A 268 20.45 -14.00 -16.99
CA LEU A 268 19.19 -14.26 -16.29
C LEU A 268 18.00 -13.49 -16.92
N GLY A 269 18.27 -12.60 -17.88
CA GLY A 269 17.32 -11.57 -18.33
C GLY A 269 17.25 -10.42 -17.34
N GLU A 270 16.73 -10.68 -16.16
CA GLU A 270 16.82 -9.78 -15.00
C GLU A 270 17.36 -10.53 -13.77
N ALA A 271 18.20 -9.86 -12.98
CA ALA A 271 18.59 -10.33 -11.66
C ALA A 271 17.78 -9.61 -10.58
N VAL A 272 17.41 -10.33 -9.56
CA VAL A 272 16.75 -9.78 -8.38
C VAL A 272 17.79 -9.02 -7.54
N ARG A 273 17.52 -7.74 -7.26
CA ARG A 273 18.35 -6.91 -6.38
C ARG A 273 17.52 -6.40 -5.21
N ALA A 274 18.03 -6.55 -4.00
CA ALA A 274 17.40 -6.07 -2.78
C ALA A 274 18.13 -4.84 -2.23
N PHE A 275 17.38 -3.80 -1.88
CA PHE A 275 17.85 -2.64 -1.13
C PHE A 275 17.27 -2.74 0.27
N VAL A 276 18.10 -2.66 1.29
CA VAL A 276 17.71 -2.88 2.68
C VAL A 276 18.19 -1.74 3.57
N VAL A 277 17.28 -1.21 4.37
CA VAL A 277 17.58 -0.30 5.48
C VAL A 277 17.51 -1.11 6.78
N THR A 278 18.59 -1.11 7.52
CA THR A 278 18.66 -1.83 8.79
C THR A 278 18.72 -0.89 9.99
N ALA A 279 18.08 -1.28 11.09
CA ALA A 279 18.25 -0.66 12.41
C ALA A 279 19.42 -1.26 13.18
N ASP A 280 19.90 -2.45 12.77
CA ASP A 280 21.03 -3.15 13.37
C ASP A 280 22.28 -2.96 12.49
N PRO A 281 23.28 -2.17 12.93
CA PRO A 281 24.52 -1.96 12.17
C PRO A 281 25.38 -3.21 12.03
N ALA A 282 25.10 -4.26 12.81
CA ALA A 282 25.82 -5.54 12.73
C ALA A 282 25.23 -6.47 11.66
N LEU A 283 24.05 -6.16 11.12
CA LEU A 283 23.41 -6.98 10.09
C LEU A 283 24.12 -6.83 8.75
N THR A 284 24.70 -7.92 8.27
CA THR A 284 25.49 -7.96 7.03
C THR A 284 24.71 -8.48 5.85
N GLU A 285 25.11 -8.12 4.63
CA GLU A 285 24.59 -8.68 3.38
C GLU A 285 24.57 -10.21 3.40
N ARG A 286 25.66 -10.84 3.89
CA ARG A 286 25.77 -12.30 3.98
C ARG A 286 24.67 -12.93 4.84
N GLN A 287 24.33 -12.30 5.96
CA GLN A 287 23.27 -12.79 6.86
C GLN A 287 21.88 -12.63 6.21
N ILE A 288 21.65 -11.51 5.51
CA ILE A 288 20.43 -11.26 4.77
C ILE A 288 20.26 -12.30 3.66
N LEU A 289 21.30 -12.55 2.86
CA LEU A 289 21.27 -13.57 1.80
C LEU A 289 21.09 -14.98 2.37
N ALA A 290 21.68 -15.29 3.53
CA ALA A 290 21.47 -16.57 4.19
C ALA A 290 20.02 -16.74 4.65
N HIS A 291 19.41 -15.68 5.18
CA HIS A 291 17.98 -15.68 5.52
C HIS A 291 17.10 -15.89 4.28
N CYS A 292 17.36 -15.15 3.21
CA CYS A 292 16.64 -15.32 1.94
C CYS A 292 16.73 -16.77 1.42
N ARG A 293 17.93 -17.38 1.47
CA ARG A 293 18.16 -18.76 1.01
C ARG A 293 17.35 -19.79 1.79
N ALA A 294 17.09 -19.55 3.06
CA ALA A 294 16.28 -20.43 3.89
C ALA A 294 14.76 -20.33 3.61
N HIS A 295 14.29 -19.26 2.97
CA HIS A 295 12.86 -18.96 2.86
C HIS A 295 12.37 -18.69 1.44
N LEU A 296 13.25 -18.56 0.45
CA LEU A 296 12.92 -18.29 -0.95
C LEU A 296 13.34 -19.44 -1.86
N ALA A 297 12.61 -19.61 -2.95
CA ALA A 297 13.06 -20.47 -4.04
C ALA A 297 14.29 -19.88 -4.75
N ASP A 298 15.12 -20.71 -5.36
CA ASP A 298 16.40 -20.30 -5.96
C ASP A 298 16.26 -19.21 -7.02
N TYR A 299 15.19 -19.20 -7.81
CA TYR A 299 14.94 -18.19 -8.84
C TYR A 299 14.53 -16.83 -8.26
N MET A 300 14.08 -16.79 -7.01
CA MET A 300 13.67 -15.58 -6.28
C MET A 300 14.82 -14.95 -5.48
N MET A 301 15.94 -15.68 -5.36
CA MET A 301 17.08 -15.22 -4.57
C MET A 301 17.63 -13.89 -5.08
N PRO A 302 17.81 -12.88 -4.20
CA PRO A 302 18.57 -11.70 -4.55
C PRO A 302 19.98 -12.11 -4.97
N ARG A 303 20.44 -11.60 -6.13
CA ARG A 303 21.84 -11.72 -6.56
C ARG A 303 22.75 -10.93 -5.64
N ASP A 304 22.31 -9.74 -5.27
CA ASP A 304 23.01 -8.83 -4.38
C ASP A 304 22.03 -8.08 -3.45
N VAL A 305 22.56 -7.66 -2.31
CA VAL A 305 21.86 -6.86 -1.31
C VAL A 305 22.64 -5.56 -1.12
N VAL A 306 21.99 -4.43 -1.30
CA VAL A 306 22.58 -3.11 -1.10
C VAL A 306 22.04 -2.53 0.19
N LEU A 307 22.91 -2.38 1.19
CA LEU A 307 22.56 -1.71 2.44
C LEU A 307 22.51 -0.19 2.21
N ARG A 308 21.46 0.46 2.69
CA ARG A 308 21.27 1.90 2.59
C ARG A 308 20.83 2.52 3.91
N ARG A 309 21.09 3.81 4.09
CA ARG A 309 20.60 4.59 5.24
C ARG A 309 19.09 4.86 5.10
N GLU A 310 18.64 5.11 3.87
CA GLU A 310 17.23 5.34 3.50
C GLU A 310 16.96 4.88 2.07
N LEU A 311 15.69 4.65 1.74
CA LEU A 311 15.24 4.35 0.38
C LEU A 311 14.74 5.63 -0.29
N PRO A 312 15.00 5.84 -1.60
CA PRO A 312 14.46 6.96 -2.35
C PRO A 312 12.93 6.88 -2.36
N ARG A 313 12.29 8.03 -2.28
CA ARG A 313 10.83 8.13 -2.24
C ARG A 313 10.30 9.00 -3.35
N THR A 314 9.15 8.60 -3.88
CA THR A 314 8.34 9.45 -4.74
C THR A 314 7.77 10.61 -3.92
N PRO A 315 7.30 11.70 -4.57
CA PRO A 315 6.56 12.76 -3.89
C PRO A 315 5.40 12.25 -3.02
N SER A 316 4.76 11.14 -3.38
CA SER A 316 3.71 10.50 -2.59
C SER A 316 4.20 9.68 -1.38
N GLY A 317 5.50 9.74 -1.02
CA GLY A 317 6.08 9.02 0.11
C GLY A 317 6.30 7.51 -0.12
N LYS A 318 5.97 6.97 -1.29
CA LYS A 318 6.23 5.57 -1.65
C LYS A 318 7.69 5.39 -2.05
N VAL A 319 8.24 4.19 -1.88
CA VAL A 319 9.58 3.87 -2.37
C VAL A 319 9.64 4.02 -3.89
N ASP A 320 10.59 4.82 -4.37
CA ASP A 320 10.82 5.04 -5.80
C ASP A 320 11.66 3.90 -6.40
N LYS A 321 10.96 2.87 -6.87
CA LYS A 321 11.61 1.73 -7.52
C LYS A 321 12.25 2.08 -8.86
N LYS A 322 11.82 3.15 -9.53
CA LYS A 322 12.44 3.59 -10.78
C LYS A 322 13.84 4.15 -10.53
N ALA A 323 13.98 5.00 -9.50
CA ALA A 323 15.29 5.49 -9.06
C ALA A 323 16.22 4.35 -8.64
N LEU A 324 15.71 3.32 -7.95
CA LEU A 324 16.49 2.15 -7.57
C LEU A 324 16.94 1.30 -8.76
N ARG A 325 16.14 1.20 -9.83
CA ARG A 325 16.52 0.49 -11.08
C ARG A 325 17.55 1.26 -11.88
N GLY A 326 17.49 2.58 -11.91
CA GLY A 326 18.35 3.46 -12.69
C GLY A 326 19.81 3.52 -12.23
N GLY A 327 20.14 2.90 -11.09
CA GLY A 327 21.53 2.83 -10.64
C GLY A 327 22.11 4.15 -10.12
N GLU A 328 21.29 5.13 -9.75
CA GLU A 328 21.76 6.26 -8.93
C GLU A 328 22.16 5.74 -7.56
N ALA A 329 23.38 5.22 -7.53
CA ALA A 329 24.13 5.02 -6.31
C ALA A 329 24.42 6.41 -5.75
N ALA A 330 23.65 6.87 -4.76
CA ALA A 330 24.26 7.78 -3.82
C ALA A 330 25.42 7.02 -3.17
N PRO A 331 26.65 7.56 -3.16
CA PRO A 331 27.78 6.87 -2.56
C PRO A 331 27.49 6.60 -1.10
N ALA A 332 27.90 5.42 -0.64
CA ALA A 332 28.15 5.24 0.78
C ALA A 332 29.28 6.22 1.11
N ASP A 333 28.95 7.35 1.69
CA ASP A 333 29.95 8.24 2.26
C ASP A 333 30.65 7.47 3.40
N GLU A 334 31.99 7.44 3.29
CA GLU A 334 32.94 6.91 4.24
C GLU A 334 32.75 7.42 5.68
#